data_83d920c9efb277b2145ce0eb14c1ef81
#
_entry.id   83d920c9efb277b2145ce0eb14c1ef81
#
_cell.length_a   1.000
_cell.length_b   1.000
_cell.length_c   1.000
_cell.angle_alpha   90.00
_cell.angle_beta   90.00
_cell.angle_gamma   90.00
#
_symmetry.space_group_name_H-M   'P 1'
#
loop_
_entity.id
_entity.type
_entity.pdbx_description
1 polymer ?
#
loop_
_entity_poly.entity_id
_entity_poly.type
_entity_poly.pdbx_seq_one_letter_code
_entity_poly.pdbx_strand_id
1 'polypeptide(L)'
;TIVIEGVDELTGYDHTALPDRNEAASWASAALATGGDIFVRGADQQDMTAFLNVFRKAGGRYEVIDHGKDKGIRFTHPGGELKPVVFETDVHPGFMTDWQQPLVVALTQAKGTSIVHETVYENRFGFINPLKQMGADIVVLRDCIGNVSCRFYGKSFGHSAIINGPTALMADNFQVPDLRGGFSHVIAALAAKGTSEVSGVEVIARGYENFEQKLKDLGATFEVLERKASEAPKPDAKIDVPTPETVEVQD
;
A
#
# COMPACT_ATOMS: atom_id res chain seq x y z
N THR A 1 -28.82 5.39 -1.08
CA THR A 1 -29.63 5.34 -2.29
C THR A 1 -29.22 6.47 -3.20
N ILE A 2 -29.00 6.17 -4.48
CA ILE A 2 -28.74 7.15 -5.53
C ILE A 2 -30.02 7.21 -6.38
N VAL A 3 -30.55 8.42 -6.56
CA VAL A 3 -31.69 8.67 -7.43
C VAL A 3 -31.18 9.46 -8.64
N ILE A 4 -31.43 8.96 -9.84
CA ILE A 4 -31.02 9.60 -11.08
C ILE A 4 -32.30 9.95 -11.85
N GLU A 5 -32.50 11.24 -12.08
CA GLU A 5 -33.53 11.71 -13.02
C GLU A 5 -32.89 11.74 -14.41
N GLY A 6 -33.46 10.95 -15.32
CA GLY A 6 -32.99 10.88 -16.69
C GLY A 6 -33.25 12.19 -17.44
N VAL A 7 -32.44 12.47 -18.45
CA VAL A 7 -32.58 13.60 -19.37
C VAL A 7 -32.71 13.08 -20.79
N ASP A 8 -33.39 13.81 -21.67
CA ASP A 8 -33.63 13.41 -23.06
C ASP A 8 -32.34 13.41 -23.88
N GLU A 9 -31.39 14.29 -23.54
CA GLU A 9 -30.12 14.42 -24.24
C GLU A 9 -28.99 14.68 -23.26
N LEU A 10 -27.84 13.97 -23.45
CA LEU A 10 -26.63 14.22 -22.71
C LEU A 10 -25.74 15.23 -23.44
N THR A 11 -25.32 16.27 -22.76
CA THR A 11 -24.35 17.27 -23.26
C THR A 11 -22.94 16.95 -22.81
N GLY A 12 -21.95 17.41 -23.58
CA GLY A 12 -20.55 17.34 -23.16
C GLY A 12 -20.28 18.20 -21.93
N TYR A 13 -19.17 17.89 -21.23
CA TYR A 13 -18.72 18.66 -20.08
C TYR A 13 -17.19 18.90 -20.17
N ASP A 14 -16.72 19.93 -19.50
CA ASP A 14 -15.30 20.21 -19.28
C ASP A 14 -14.99 20.00 -17.79
N HIS A 15 -14.02 19.13 -17.48
CA HIS A 15 -13.69 18.76 -16.11
C HIS A 15 -12.21 18.45 -15.97
N THR A 16 -11.60 18.93 -14.89
CA THR A 16 -10.27 18.54 -14.47
C THR A 16 -10.37 17.55 -13.31
N ALA A 17 -9.76 16.37 -13.47
CA ALA A 17 -9.75 15.36 -12.40
C ALA A 17 -9.03 15.87 -11.16
N LEU A 18 -9.52 15.46 -10.00
CA LEU A 18 -8.84 15.73 -8.73
C LEU A 18 -7.50 14.96 -8.67
N PRO A 19 -6.48 15.52 -7.99
CA PRO A 19 -5.24 14.79 -7.72
C PRO A 19 -5.48 13.48 -6.96
N ASP A 20 -4.71 12.44 -7.28
CA ASP A 20 -4.85 11.14 -6.62
C ASP A 20 -4.20 11.14 -5.23
N ARG A 21 -5.03 11.17 -4.19
CA ARG A 21 -4.59 11.07 -2.79
C ARG A 21 -3.97 9.71 -2.45
N ASN A 22 -4.30 8.63 -3.19
CA ASN A 22 -3.69 7.32 -2.98
C ASN A 22 -2.25 7.30 -3.49
N GLU A 23 -1.99 7.92 -4.64
CA GLU A 23 -0.64 8.13 -5.13
C GLU A 23 0.17 8.97 -4.13
N ALA A 24 -0.40 10.06 -3.61
CA ALA A 24 0.27 10.92 -2.63
C ALA A 24 0.65 10.15 -1.34
N ALA A 25 -0.25 9.31 -0.80
CA ALA A 25 0.03 8.49 0.38
C ALA A 25 1.12 7.45 0.12
N SER A 26 1.16 6.88 -1.08
CA SER A 26 2.18 5.91 -1.49
C SER A 26 3.56 6.55 -1.56
N TRP A 27 3.70 7.73 -2.19
CA TRP A 27 4.96 8.48 -2.23
C TRP A 27 5.39 8.95 -0.85
N ALA A 28 4.46 9.40 0.00
CA ALA A 28 4.75 9.75 1.39
C ALA A 28 5.31 8.55 2.17
N SER A 29 4.72 7.37 1.98
CA SER A 29 5.19 6.13 2.60
C SER A 29 6.56 5.71 2.09
N ALA A 30 6.85 5.91 0.79
CA ALA A 30 8.17 5.69 0.21
C ALA A 30 9.22 6.60 0.86
N ALA A 31 8.93 7.90 1.01
CA ALA A 31 9.83 8.83 1.70
C ALA A 31 10.08 8.40 3.14
N LEU A 32 9.04 7.93 3.84
CA LEU A 32 9.18 7.48 5.22
C LEU A 32 10.05 6.21 5.33
N ALA A 33 9.86 5.23 4.44
CA ALA A 33 10.58 3.97 4.44
C ALA A 33 12.07 4.11 4.08
N THR A 34 12.40 5.09 3.21
CA THR A 34 13.75 5.26 2.64
C THR A 34 14.55 6.41 3.29
N GLY A 35 13.99 7.10 4.27
CA GLY A 35 14.64 8.27 4.87
C GLY A 35 14.63 9.52 3.99
N GLY A 36 13.65 9.61 3.07
CA GLY A 36 13.57 10.63 2.04
C GLY A 36 12.86 11.92 2.43
N ASP A 37 12.87 12.86 1.49
CA ASP A 37 12.17 14.14 1.53
C ASP A 37 11.62 14.43 0.14
N ILE A 38 10.31 14.48 0.00
CA ILE A 38 9.63 14.64 -1.30
C ILE A 38 8.50 15.66 -1.21
N PHE A 39 8.29 16.40 -2.28
CA PHE A 39 7.14 17.26 -2.48
C PHE A 39 6.16 16.61 -3.47
N VAL A 40 4.92 16.39 -3.02
CA VAL A 40 3.84 15.87 -3.86
C VAL A 40 2.92 17.00 -4.27
N ARG A 41 3.06 17.44 -5.52
CA ARG A 41 2.24 18.50 -6.10
C ARG A 41 0.79 18.06 -6.19
N GLY A 42 -0.13 18.95 -5.84
CA GLY A 42 -1.57 18.70 -5.89
C GLY A 42 -2.12 17.91 -4.71
N ALA A 43 -1.28 17.34 -3.84
CA ALA A 43 -1.78 16.70 -2.62
C ALA A 43 -2.51 17.72 -1.73
N ASP A 44 -3.71 17.35 -1.25
CA ASP A 44 -4.52 18.18 -0.38
C ASP A 44 -4.65 17.59 1.02
N GLN A 45 -4.40 18.42 2.03
CA GLN A 45 -4.50 18.02 3.43
C GLN A 45 -5.92 17.56 3.79
N GLN A 46 -6.95 18.19 3.23
CA GLN A 46 -8.35 17.87 3.56
C GLN A 46 -8.70 16.45 3.12
N ASP A 47 -8.16 16.00 1.99
CA ASP A 47 -8.42 14.67 1.45
C ASP A 47 -7.62 13.56 2.14
N MET A 48 -6.62 13.91 2.95
CA MET A 48 -5.64 12.97 3.55
C MET A 48 -5.55 13.07 5.07
N THR A 49 -6.48 13.72 5.75
CA THR A 49 -6.37 14.02 7.19
C THR A 49 -6.11 12.78 8.04
N ALA A 50 -6.81 11.67 7.79
CA ALA A 50 -6.61 10.42 8.52
C ALA A 50 -5.22 9.82 8.28
N PHE A 51 -4.74 9.82 7.02
CA PHE A 51 -3.39 9.39 6.67
C PHE A 51 -2.33 10.25 7.35
N LEU A 52 -2.43 11.58 7.25
CA LEU A 52 -1.47 12.53 7.81
C LEU A 52 -1.33 12.39 9.33
N ASN A 53 -2.42 12.08 10.01
CA ASN A 53 -2.40 11.82 11.46
C ASN A 53 -1.60 10.56 11.80
N VAL A 54 -1.80 9.46 11.08
CA VAL A 54 -1.05 8.22 11.29
C VAL A 54 0.41 8.39 10.87
N PHE A 55 0.67 9.02 9.72
CA PHE A 55 2.02 9.33 9.22
C PHE A 55 2.84 10.12 10.24
N ARG A 56 2.26 11.15 10.84
CA ARG A 56 2.91 11.95 11.90
C ARG A 56 3.16 11.15 13.18
N LYS A 57 2.20 10.29 13.58
CA LYS A 57 2.38 9.40 14.74
C LYS A 57 3.52 8.41 14.51
N ALA A 58 3.69 7.91 13.27
CA ALA A 58 4.80 7.05 12.88
C ALA A 58 6.16 7.76 12.87
N GLY A 59 6.18 9.08 13.02
CA GLY A 59 7.41 9.88 13.07
C GLY A 59 7.68 10.71 11.82
N GLY A 60 6.87 10.61 10.78
CA GLY A 60 6.96 11.44 9.59
C GLY A 60 6.61 12.91 9.88
N ARG A 61 7.16 13.81 9.10
CA ARG A 61 6.79 15.23 9.07
C ARG A 61 6.19 15.59 7.73
N TYR A 62 5.22 16.50 7.76
CA TYR A 62 4.68 17.07 6.53
C TYR A 62 4.50 18.59 6.66
N GLU A 63 4.59 19.26 5.54
CA GLU A 63 4.37 20.70 5.41
C GLU A 63 3.40 20.93 4.24
N VAL A 64 2.31 21.66 4.52
CA VAL A 64 1.36 22.05 3.47
C VAL A 64 1.87 23.31 2.81
N ILE A 65 2.04 23.27 1.50
CA ILE A 65 2.46 24.41 0.68
C ILE A 65 1.26 24.86 -0.13
N ASP A 66 0.71 26.02 0.21
CA ASP A 66 -0.48 26.61 -0.42
C ASP A 66 -0.22 28.01 -0.96
N HIS A 67 0.85 28.18 -1.74
CA HIS A 67 1.17 29.47 -2.35
C HIS A 67 1.76 29.28 -3.75
N GLY A 68 1.37 30.17 -4.64
CA GLY A 68 1.88 30.17 -6.02
C GLY A 68 1.36 29.02 -6.87
N LYS A 69 2.21 28.54 -7.78
CA LYS A 69 1.93 27.41 -8.68
C LYS A 69 2.21 26.04 -8.05
N ASP A 70 2.87 26.03 -6.90
CA ASP A 70 3.35 24.82 -6.24
C ASP A 70 2.51 24.51 -5.00
N LYS A 71 1.24 24.24 -5.22
CA LYS A 71 0.37 23.71 -4.17
C LYS A 71 0.59 22.22 -3.98
N GLY A 72 0.64 21.77 -2.71
CA GLY A 72 0.84 20.36 -2.41
C GLY A 72 1.33 20.13 -0.99
N ILE A 73 1.86 18.95 -0.74
CA ILE A 73 2.38 18.56 0.57
C ILE A 73 3.80 18.04 0.42
N ARG A 74 4.71 18.59 1.22
CA ARG A 74 6.06 18.05 1.39
C ARG A 74 6.05 17.02 2.51
N PHE A 75 6.52 15.82 2.24
CA PHE A 75 6.64 14.72 3.19
C PHE A 75 8.11 14.44 3.46
N THR A 76 8.48 14.34 4.73
CA THR A 76 9.88 14.22 5.13
C THR A 76 10.03 13.18 6.23
N HIS A 77 11.04 12.32 6.10
CA HIS A 77 11.58 11.55 7.21
C HIS A 77 12.55 12.46 7.99
N PRO A 78 12.24 12.84 9.25
CA PRO A 78 13.02 13.87 9.96
C PRO A 78 14.38 13.41 10.48
N GLY A 79 14.79 12.19 10.15
CA GLY A 79 15.90 11.48 10.80
C GLY A 79 15.49 10.85 12.15
N GLY A 80 16.27 9.91 12.62
CA GLY A 80 15.97 9.18 13.85
C GLY A 80 15.05 7.97 13.65
N GLU A 81 14.58 7.41 14.76
CA GLU A 81 13.79 6.17 14.75
C GLU A 81 12.32 6.45 14.45
N LEU A 82 11.72 5.66 13.57
CA LEU A 82 10.28 5.64 13.36
C LEU A 82 9.59 4.99 14.57
N LYS A 83 8.36 5.40 14.82
CA LYS A 83 7.56 4.94 15.96
C LYS A 83 6.48 3.95 15.53
N PRO A 84 6.18 2.96 16.36
CA PRO A 84 5.08 2.05 16.08
C PRO A 84 3.74 2.79 16.19
N VAL A 85 2.78 2.34 15.39
CA VAL A 85 1.42 2.92 15.38
C VAL A 85 0.37 1.81 15.36
N VAL A 86 -0.80 2.12 15.92
CA VAL A 86 -1.99 1.30 15.83
C VAL A 86 -3.04 2.08 15.07
N PHE A 87 -3.60 1.47 14.01
CA PHE A 87 -4.68 2.08 13.22
C PHE A 87 -5.58 1.02 12.60
N GLU A 88 -6.77 1.46 12.23
CA GLU A 88 -7.78 0.68 11.55
C GLU A 88 -8.11 1.36 10.22
N THR A 89 -8.34 0.56 9.18
CA THR A 89 -8.84 1.09 7.91
C THR A 89 -10.33 1.38 8.01
N ASP A 90 -10.79 2.38 7.28
CA ASP A 90 -12.19 2.74 7.17
C ASP A 90 -12.46 3.40 5.82
N VAL A 91 -13.73 3.57 5.47
CA VAL A 91 -14.14 4.36 4.32
C VAL A 91 -13.82 5.84 4.56
N HIS A 92 -13.68 6.61 3.45
CA HIS A 92 -13.48 8.06 3.58
C HIS A 92 -14.58 8.72 4.45
N PRO A 93 -14.21 9.61 5.39
CA PRO A 93 -12.91 10.26 5.63
C PRO A 93 -11.98 9.51 6.59
N GLY A 94 -12.22 8.23 6.88
CA GLY A 94 -11.32 7.40 7.67
C GLY A 94 -10.01 7.07 6.97
N PHE A 95 -9.20 6.20 7.57
CA PHE A 95 -7.94 5.75 6.98
C PHE A 95 -8.22 4.72 5.86
N MET A 96 -8.03 5.11 4.62
CA MET A 96 -8.42 4.29 3.47
C MET A 96 -7.58 3.01 3.33
N THR A 97 -8.22 1.94 2.90
CA THR A 97 -7.58 0.63 2.69
C THR A 97 -6.40 0.67 1.72
N ASP A 98 -6.42 1.55 0.71
CA ASP A 98 -5.33 1.69 -0.27
C ASP A 98 -4.07 2.35 0.31
N TRP A 99 -4.17 3.02 1.44
CA TRP A 99 -3.04 3.65 2.12
C TRP A 99 -2.28 2.72 3.05
N GLN A 100 -2.91 1.61 3.46
CA GLN A 100 -2.31 0.73 4.45
C GLN A 100 -1.12 -0.05 3.92
N GLN A 101 -1.18 -0.55 2.69
CA GLN A 101 -0.13 -1.40 2.12
C GLN A 101 1.23 -0.66 2.03
N PRO A 102 1.32 0.54 1.40
CA PRO A 102 2.58 1.29 1.37
C PRO A 102 3.06 1.72 2.76
N LEU A 103 2.13 2.10 3.65
CA LEU A 103 2.51 2.49 5.01
C LEU A 103 3.02 1.30 5.83
N VAL A 104 2.45 0.10 5.69
CA VAL A 104 2.93 -1.13 6.36
C VAL A 104 4.39 -1.40 6.02
N VAL A 105 4.82 -1.17 4.78
CA VAL A 105 6.25 -1.30 4.43
C VAL A 105 7.10 -0.32 5.24
N ALA A 106 6.70 0.94 5.35
CA ALA A 106 7.43 1.90 6.18
C ALA A 106 7.45 1.49 7.66
N LEU A 107 6.38 0.90 8.16
CA LEU A 107 6.27 0.44 9.56
C LEU A 107 7.16 -0.78 9.86
N THR A 108 7.63 -1.53 8.86
CA THR A 108 8.69 -2.54 9.09
C THR A 108 9.99 -1.92 9.58
N GLN A 109 10.18 -0.62 9.37
CA GLN A 109 11.35 0.14 9.82
C GLN A 109 11.12 0.86 11.17
N ALA A 110 9.89 0.78 11.74
CA ALA A 110 9.56 1.42 13.00
C ALA A 110 10.09 0.61 14.19
N LYS A 111 10.57 1.29 15.23
CA LYS A 111 11.08 0.63 16.44
C LYS A 111 9.95 0.26 17.39
N GLY A 112 9.56 -1.00 17.38
CA GLY A 112 8.50 -1.56 18.20
C GLY A 112 7.44 -2.29 17.39
N THR A 113 6.25 -2.49 17.98
CA THR A 113 5.17 -3.25 17.36
C THR A 113 4.06 -2.33 16.86
N SER A 114 3.85 -2.31 15.55
CA SER A 114 2.70 -1.66 14.92
C SER A 114 1.57 -2.68 14.71
N ILE A 115 0.32 -2.18 14.72
CA ILE A 115 -0.86 -3.01 14.52
C ILE A 115 -1.77 -2.35 13.50
N VAL A 116 -2.20 -3.14 12.52
CA VAL A 116 -3.13 -2.70 11.47
C VAL A 116 -4.34 -3.62 11.46
N HIS A 117 -5.52 -3.05 11.52
CA HIS A 117 -6.79 -3.76 11.40
C HIS A 117 -7.50 -3.33 10.11
N GLU A 118 -7.67 -4.26 9.17
CA GLU A 118 -8.35 -4.04 7.90
C GLU A 118 -9.83 -4.33 8.03
N THR A 119 -10.67 -3.33 7.78
CA THR A 119 -12.12 -3.45 7.93
C THR A 119 -12.90 -3.18 6.66
N VAL A 120 -12.23 -2.81 5.57
CA VAL A 120 -12.87 -2.35 4.33
C VAL A 120 -12.80 -3.38 3.21
N TYR A 121 -11.60 -3.95 2.96
CA TYR A 121 -11.34 -4.82 1.82
C TYR A 121 -11.00 -6.26 2.24
N GLU A 122 -11.69 -7.23 1.64
CA GLU A 122 -11.51 -8.65 1.95
C GLU A 122 -10.13 -9.16 1.53
N ASN A 123 -9.50 -9.95 2.42
CA ASN A 123 -8.22 -10.61 2.14
C ASN A 123 -7.11 -9.65 1.63
N ARG A 124 -7.00 -8.45 2.20
CA ARG A 124 -6.10 -7.38 1.73
C ARG A 124 -4.62 -7.64 2.00
N PHE A 125 -4.28 -8.59 2.88
CA PHE A 125 -2.90 -8.81 3.35
C PHE A 125 -2.07 -9.75 2.46
N GLY A 126 -2.49 -10.07 1.24
CA GLY A 126 -1.72 -10.89 0.31
C GLY A 126 -0.31 -10.36 0.00
N PHE A 127 -0.11 -9.04 0.02
CA PHE A 127 1.18 -8.37 -0.20
C PHE A 127 2.21 -8.64 0.92
N ILE A 128 1.80 -9.17 2.08
CA ILE A 128 2.69 -9.42 3.22
C ILE A 128 3.61 -10.62 2.97
N ASN A 129 3.18 -11.62 2.21
CA ASN A 129 4.01 -12.81 1.98
C ASN A 129 5.37 -12.47 1.34
N PRO A 130 5.46 -11.69 0.26
CA PRO A 130 6.74 -11.22 -0.26
C PRO A 130 7.56 -10.43 0.76
N LEU A 131 6.95 -9.57 1.59
CA LEU A 131 7.66 -8.85 2.64
C LEU A 131 8.30 -9.79 3.67
N LYS A 132 7.60 -10.87 4.03
CA LYS A 132 8.15 -11.89 4.94
C LYS A 132 9.34 -12.64 4.31
N GLN A 133 9.31 -12.92 3.01
CA GLN A 133 10.44 -13.50 2.28
C GLN A 133 11.65 -12.54 2.29
N MET A 134 11.40 -11.23 2.20
CA MET A 134 12.43 -10.20 2.37
C MET A 134 12.92 -10.04 3.82
N GLY A 135 12.36 -10.77 4.79
CA GLY A 135 12.77 -10.77 6.19
C GLY A 135 11.90 -9.93 7.14
N ALA A 136 10.78 -9.38 6.68
CA ALA A 136 9.87 -8.65 7.55
C ALA A 136 9.24 -9.57 8.62
N ASP A 137 9.23 -9.11 9.87
CA ASP A 137 8.54 -9.80 10.97
C ASP A 137 7.10 -9.32 11.07
N ILE A 138 6.21 -10.01 10.35
CA ILE A 138 4.79 -9.70 10.28
C ILE A 138 3.96 -10.95 10.55
N VAL A 139 3.01 -10.83 11.46
CA VAL A 139 2.02 -11.87 11.76
C VAL A 139 0.65 -11.39 11.33
N VAL A 140 -0.04 -12.20 10.52
CA VAL A 140 -1.43 -11.92 10.08
C VAL A 140 -2.39 -12.77 10.89
N LEU A 141 -3.41 -12.14 11.46
CA LEU A 141 -4.41 -12.75 12.34
C LEU A 141 -5.81 -12.67 11.72
N ARG A 142 -6.66 -13.62 12.07
CA ARG A 142 -8.08 -13.65 11.71
C ARG A 142 -8.99 -12.98 12.74
N ASP A 143 -8.40 -12.52 13.84
CA ASP A 143 -9.12 -11.90 14.94
C ASP A 143 -9.20 -10.38 14.75
N CYS A 144 -10.31 -9.79 15.18
CA CYS A 144 -10.42 -8.35 15.36
C CYS A 144 -9.55 -7.92 16.54
N ILE A 145 -8.80 -6.83 16.38
CA ILE A 145 -7.92 -6.31 17.44
C ILE A 145 -8.65 -5.30 18.34
N GLY A 146 -9.78 -4.78 17.87
CA GLY A 146 -10.61 -3.85 18.62
C GLY A 146 -11.62 -4.53 19.55
N ASN A 147 -12.27 -3.74 20.40
CA ASN A 147 -13.34 -4.21 21.31
C ASN A 147 -14.67 -4.52 20.60
N VAL A 148 -14.80 -4.17 19.34
CA VAL A 148 -15.99 -4.37 18.53
C VAL A 148 -15.66 -5.27 17.36
N SER A 149 -16.51 -6.26 17.12
CA SER A 149 -16.37 -7.15 15.97
C SER A 149 -16.56 -6.36 14.65
N CYS A 150 -15.59 -6.48 13.73
CA CYS A 150 -15.67 -5.90 12.41
C CYS A 150 -16.49 -6.77 11.45
N ARG A 151 -16.74 -6.29 10.23
CA ARG A 151 -17.47 -7.02 9.18
C ARG A 151 -16.81 -8.34 8.76
N PHE A 152 -15.53 -8.55 9.10
CA PHE A 152 -14.76 -9.75 8.77
C PHE A 152 -14.65 -10.74 9.94
N TYR A 153 -15.27 -10.45 11.07
CA TYR A 153 -15.30 -11.36 12.22
C TYR A 153 -15.82 -12.75 11.81
N GLY A 154 -15.06 -13.78 12.17
CA GLY A 154 -15.40 -15.17 11.84
C GLY A 154 -15.14 -15.58 10.38
N LYS A 155 -14.53 -14.72 9.55
CA LYS A 155 -14.11 -15.08 8.19
C LYS A 155 -12.81 -15.90 8.21
N SER A 156 -12.57 -16.64 7.10
CA SER A 156 -11.42 -17.54 6.99
C SER A 156 -10.09 -16.85 6.64
N PHE A 157 -10.10 -15.59 6.23
CA PHE A 157 -8.91 -14.82 5.87
C PHE A 157 -8.45 -13.89 6.99
N GLY A 158 -7.17 -13.55 6.98
CA GLY A 158 -6.59 -12.59 7.91
C GLY A 158 -6.99 -11.16 7.61
N HIS A 159 -7.35 -10.40 8.66
CA HIS A 159 -7.73 -8.99 8.56
C HIS A 159 -7.11 -8.11 9.65
N SER A 160 -6.17 -8.65 10.40
CA SER A 160 -5.31 -7.91 11.32
C SER A 160 -3.86 -8.28 11.08
N ALA A 161 -2.95 -7.32 11.17
CA ALA A 161 -1.52 -7.55 11.03
C ALA A 161 -0.76 -6.92 12.19
N ILE A 162 0.17 -7.69 12.77
CA ILE A 162 1.15 -7.24 13.77
C ILE A 162 2.49 -7.14 13.07
N ILE A 163 3.10 -5.96 13.06
CA ILE A 163 4.36 -5.66 12.40
C ILE A 163 5.40 -5.32 13.47
N ASN A 164 6.43 -6.14 13.59
CA ASN A 164 7.54 -5.89 14.49
C ASN A 164 8.73 -5.30 13.72
N GLY A 165 9.31 -4.23 14.23
CA GLY A 165 10.45 -3.58 13.59
C GLY A 165 11.39 -2.93 14.61
N PRO A 166 12.52 -2.39 14.17
CA PRO A 166 12.95 -2.30 12.77
C PRO A 166 13.47 -3.64 12.22
N THR A 167 13.12 -3.95 10.96
CA THR A 167 13.58 -5.16 10.28
C THR A 167 14.49 -4.78 9.11
N ALA A 168 15.66 -5.41 9.02
CA ALA A 168 16.52 -5.26 7.85
C ALA A 168 15.93 -6.05 6.68
N LEU A 169 15.24 -5.39 5.77
CA LEU A 169 14.75 -6.01 4.55
C LEU A 169 15.92 -6.38 3.63
N MET A 170 15.88 -7.59 3.08
CA MET A 170 16.84 -8.10 2.12
C MET A 170 16.19 -8.16 0.73
N ALA A 171 17.01 -7.92 -0.29
CA ALA A 171 16.54 -8.02 -1.67
C ALA A 171 15.97 -9.40 -1.99
N ASP A 172 14.91 -9.41 -2.81
CA ASP A 172 14.27 -10.63 -3.31
C ASP A 172 13.63 -10.36 -4.68
N ASN A 173 13.18 -11.42 -5.35
CA ASN A 173 12.52 -11.35 -6.64
C ASN A 173 11.03 -11.65 -6.46
N PHE A 174 10.18 -10.74 -6.91
CA PHE A 174 8.75 -10.89 -6.75
C PHE A 174 7.95 -10.28 -7.92
N GLN A 175 6.73 -10.75 -8.07
CA GLN A 175 5.79 -10.25 -9.05
C GLN A 175 4.78 -9.30 -8.37
N VAL A 176 4.48 -8.20 -9.03
CA VAL A 176 3.43 -7.25 -8.62
C VAL A 176 2.07 -7.95 -8.69
N PRO A 177 1.34 -8.06 -7.55
CA PRO A 177 0.06 -8.77 -7.52
C PRO A 177 -1.10 -7.91 -8.02
N ASP A 178 -1.08 -6.64 -7.71
CA ASP A 178 -2.10 -5.65 -8.06
C ASP A 178 -1.53 -4.24 -8.06
N LEU A 179 -2.33 -3.27 -8.48
CA LEU A 179 -1.94 -1.87 -8.62
C LEU A 179 -1.37 -1.26 -7.33
N ARG A 180 -2.08 -1.39 -6.22
CA ARG A 180 -1.71 -0.72 -4.95
C ARG A 180 -0.68 -1.52 -4.15
N GLY A 181 -0.85 -2.83 -4.10
CA GLY A 181 0.15 -3.75 -3.52
C GLY A 181 1.47 -3.69 -4.27
N GLY A 182 1.42 -3.52 -5.59
CA GLY A 182 2.61 -3.41 -6.43
C GLY A 182 3.53 -2.28 -6.03
N PHE A 183 3.00 -1.09 -5.80
CA PHE A 183 3.85 0.03 -5.35
C PHE A 183 4.45 -0.22 -3.96
N SER A 184 3.74 -0.94 -3.08
CA SER A 184 4.29 -1.34 -1.78
C SER A 184 5.51 -2.25 -1.92
N HIS A 185 5.51 -3.16 -2.90
CA HIS A 185 6.67 -4.01 -3.21
C HIS A 185 7.85 -3.19 -3.74
N VAL A 186 7.60 -2.17 -4.56
CA VAL A 186 8.66 -1.25 -5.01
C VAL A 186 9.24 -0.47 -3.81
N ILE A 187 8.42 0.01 -2.89
CA ILE A 187 8.90 0.66 -1.66
C ILE A 187 9.78 -0.32 -0.85
N ALA A 188 9.37 -1.58 -0.72
CA ALA A 188 10.16 -2.59 -0.03
C ALA A 188 11.50 -2.83 -0.72
N ALA A 189 11.53 -2.93 -2.05
CA ALA A 189 12.75 -3.05 -2.83
C ALA A 189 13.69 -1.85 -2.63
N LEU A 190 13.16 -0.62 -2.59
CA LEU A 190 13.94 0.60 -2.35
C LEU A 190 14.53 0.66 -0.93
N ALA A 191 13.83 0.10 0.06
CA ALA A 191 14.29 0.05 1.45
C ALA A 191 15.21 -1.13 1.75
N ALA A 192 15.25 -2.16 0.90
CA ALA A 192 16.00 -3.39 1.12
C ALA A 192 17.49 -3.23 0.84
N LYS A 193 18.29 -4.11 1.46
CA LYS A 193 19.71 -4.26 1.14
C LYS A 193 19.89 -5.23 -0.03
N GLY A 194 20.62 -4.80 -1.05
CA GLY A 194 20.88 -5.58 -2.26
C GLY A 194 20.06 -5.11 -3.46
N THR A 195 19.96 -5.94 -4.50
CA THR A 195 19.21 -5.62 -5.73
C THR A 195 18.01 -6.56 -5.85
N SER A 196 16.81 -6.02 -5.86
CA SER A 196 15.56 -6.77 -6.05
C SER A 196 15.15 -6.75 -7.51
N GLU A 197 14.54 -7.83 -7.98
CA GLU A 197 13.86 -7.88 -9.29
C GLU A 197 12.34 -7.78 -9.08
N VAL A 198 11.71 -6.76 -9.65
CA VAL A 198 10.26 -6.53 -9.56
C VAL A 198 9.66 -6.71 -10.94
N SER A 199 8.86 -7.75 -11.13
CA SER A 199 8.17 -8.03 -12.39
C SER A 199 6.69 -7.64 -12.35
N GLY A 200 6.06 -7.44 -13.52
CA GLY A 200 4.65 -7.03 -13.62
C GLY A 200 4.40 -5.56 -13.29
N VAL A 201 5.43 -4.72 -13.39
CA VAL A 201 5.38 -3.29 -13.06
C VAL A 201 4.42 -2.48 -13.94
N GLU A 202 4.06 -3.00 -15.11
CA GLU A 202 3.06 -2.41 -16.01
C GLU A 202 1.68 -2.24 -15.34
N VAL A 203 1.39 -3.05 -14.33
CA VAL A 203 0.16 -2.92 -13.54
C VAL A 203 0.20 -1.63 -12.70
N ILE A 204 1.36 -1.23 -12.19
CA ILE A 204 1.55 -0.01 -11.41
C ILE A 204 1.30 1.23 -12.29
N ALA A 205 1.77 1.22 -13.53
CA ALA A 205 1.62 2.34 -14.48
C ALA A 205 0.16 2.71 -14.77
N ARG A 206 -0.79 1.81 -14.50
CA ARG A 206 -2.22 2.07 -14.67
C ARG A 206 -2.80 3.07 -13.64
N GLY A 207 -2.14 3.29 -12.52
CA GLY A 207 -2.60 4.19 -11.48
C GLY A 207 -1.53 5.12 -10.92
N TYR A 208 -0.29 5.04 -11.44
CA TYR A 208 0.82 5.92 -11.07
C TYR A 208 1.42 6.50 -12.35
N GLU A 209 1.01 7.71 -12.66
CA GLU A 209 1.47 8.41 -13.88
C GLU A 209 2.98 8.60 -13.89
N ASN A 210 3.61 8.27 -15.02
CA ASN A 210 5.06 8.44 -15.24
C ASN A 210 5.93 7.85 -14.10
N PHE A 211 5.50 6.71 -13.56
CA PHE A 211 6.06 6.06 -12.38
C PHE A 211 7.58 5.90 -12.42
N GLU A 212 8.11 5.32 -13.51
CA GLU A 212 9.56 5.09 -13.67
C GLU A 212 10.34 6.42 -13.74
N GLN A 213 9.80 7.40 -14.45
CA GLN A 213 10.44 8.71 -14.54
C GLN A 213 10.48 9.41 -13.19
N LYS A 214 9.38 9.37 -12.44
CA LYS A 214 9.32 9.91 -11.07
C LYS A 214 10.35 9.25 -10.14
N LEU A 215 10.53 7.93 -10.22
CA LEU A 215 11.56 7.22 -9.46
C LEU A 215 12.97 7.69 -9.84
N LYS A 216 13.27 7.83 -11.11
CA LYS A 216 14.58 8.34 -11.59
C LYS A 216 14.84 9.76 -11.10
N ASP A 217 13.85 10.64 -11.23
CA ASP A 217 13.95 12.04 -10.80
C ASP A 217 14.15 12.18 -9.29
N LEU A 218 13.64 11.23 -8.51
CA LEU A 218 13.85 11.12 -7.07
C LEU A 218 15.16 10.44 -6.68
N GLY A 219 15.97 10.00 -7.66
CA GLY A 219 17.30 9.43 -7.42
C GLY A 219 17.32 7.92 -7.18
N ALA A 220 16.24 7.20 -7.46
CA ALA A 220 16.25 5.74 -7.40
C ALA A 220 17.16 5.17 -8.51
N THR A 221 17.97 4.18 -8.14
CA THR A 221 18.84 3.45 -9.08
C THR A 221 18.17 2.14 -9.47
N PHE A 222 17.78 2.00 -10.74
CA PHE A 222 17.18 0.80 -11.28
C PHE A 222 17.38 0.70 -12.78
N GLU A 223 17.24 -0.51 -13.33
CA GLU A 223 17.23 -0.82 -14.74
C GLU A 223 15.88 -1.41 -15.14
N VAL A 224 15.37 -1.04 -16.30
CA VAL A 224 14.18 -1.65 -16.89
C VAL A 224 14.63 -2.77 -17.81
N LEU A 225 14.25 -4.01 -17.48
CA LEU A 225 14.56 -5.20 -18.24
C LEU A 225 13.37 -5.58 -19.11
N GLU A 226 13.51 -5.53 -20.44
CA GLU A 226 12.50 -6.06 -21.34
C GLU A 226 12.60 -7.59 -21.41
N ARG A 227 11.59 -8.30 -20.88
CA ARG A 227 11.49 -9.75 -21.09
C ARG A 227 11.10 -10.03 -22.54
N LYS A 228 11.92 -10.81 -23.24
CA LYS A 228 11.50 -11.38 -24.53
C LYS A 228 10.31 -12.30 -24.30
N ALA A 229 9.30 -12.20 -25.16
CA ALA A 229 8.03 -12.94 -25.07
C ALA A 229 8.15 -14.49 -24.96
N SER A 230 9.36 -15.05 -25.18
CA SER A 230 9.65 -16.49 -25.08
C SER A 230 9.89 -17.01 -23.65
N GLU A 231 9.99 -16.13 -22.65
CA GLU A 231 10.31 -16.48 -21.25
C GLU A 231 9.15 -16.21 -20.27
N ALA A 232 7.94 -16.05 -20.76
CA ALA A 232 6.78 -15.96 -19.88
C ALA A 232 6.65 -17.24 -19.06
N PRO A 233 6.58 -17.20 -17.71
CA PRO A 233 6.30 -18.38 -16.91
C PRO A 233 4.97 -18.96 -17.37
N LYS A 234 4.95 -20.29 -17.58
CA LYS A 234 3.70 -21.00 -17.87
C LYS A 234 2.75 -20.70 -16.69
N PRO A 235 1.45 -20.41 -16.97
CA PRO A 235 0.49 -20.23 -15.89
C PRO A 235 0.55 -21.48 -15.00
N ASP A 236 0.77 -21.26 -13.71
CA ASP A 236 0.89 -22.32 -12.71
C ASP A 236 -0.25 -23.31 -12.87
N ALA A 237 0.12 -24.59 -12.87
CA ALA A 237 -0.81 -25.69 -12.88
C ALA A 237 -1.85 -25.48 -11.77
N LYS A 238 -3.12 -25.66 -12.12
CA LYS A 238 -4.25 -25.61 -11.18
C LYS A 238 -3.86 -26.31 -9.90
N ILE A 239 -3.85 -25.56 -8.80
CA ILE A 239 -3.78 -26.16 -7.47
C ILE A 239 -5.06 -26.96 -7.32
N ASP A 240 -4.96 -28.28 -7.33
CA ASP A 240 -6.04 -29.17 -6.94
C ASP A 240 -6.39 -28.87 -5.48
N VAL A 241 -7.49 -28.15 -5.29
CA VAL A 241 -8.07 -27.98 -3.96
C VAL A 241 -8.75 -29.30 -3.61
N PRO A 242 -8.29 -30.06 -2.59
CA PRO A 242 -8.96 -31.26 -2.19
C PRO A 242 -10.39 -30.94 -1.77
N THR A 243 -11.35 -31.57 -2.42
CA THR A 243 -12.76 -31.55 -2.03
C THR A 243 -12.88 -32.06 -0.59
N PRO A 244 -13.61 -31.38 0.32
CA PRO A 244 -13.83 -31.90 1.65
C PRO A 244 -14.62 -33.22 1.56
N GLU A 245 -14.02 -34.28 2.10
CA GLU A 245 -14.72 -35.55 2.29
C GLU A 245 -15.96 -35.31 3.17
N THR A 246 -17.09 -35.70 2.64
CA THR A 246 -18.36 -35.75 3.39
C THR A 246 -18.21 -36.79 4.50
N VAL A 247 -18.10 -36.32 5.73
CA VAL A 247 -18.22 -37.20 6.91
C VAL A 247 -19.71 -37.53 7.06
N GLU A 248 -20.11 -38.74 6.71
CA GLU A 248 -21.41 -39.29 7.07
C GLU A 248 -21.44 -39.47 8.60
N VAL A 249 -22.31 -38.71 9.26
CA VAL A 249 -22.66 -38.95 10.65
C VAL A 249 -23.67 -40.09 10.64
N GLN A 250 -23.28 -41.24 11.16
CA GLN A 250 -24.20 -42.32 11.48
C GLN A 250 -24.91 -41.97 12.77
N ASP A 251 -26.24 -42.11 12.76
CA ASP A 251 -27.17 -41.93 13.89
C ASP A 251 -26.89 -42.86 15.09
#